data_5e0795904959247bf3df5ec7586bf9ed
#
_entry.id   5e0795904959247bf3df5ec7586bf9ed
#
_cell.length_a   1.000
_cell.length_b   1.000
_cell.length_c   1.000
_cell.angle_alpha   90.00
_cell.angle_beta   90.00
_cell.angle_gamma   90.00
#
_symmetry.space_group_name_H-M   'P 1'
#
loop_
_entity.id
_entity.type
_entity.pdbx_description
1 polymer ?
#
loop_
_entity_poly.entity_id
_entity_poly.type
_entity_poly.pdbx_seq_one_letter_code
_entity_poly.pdbx_strand_id
1 'polypeptide(L)'
;LRDDVDPQVYGIGIKELWEIDPSKHQPGLVTHTVGWPMDMKTYGGSFQYHFEENLVSVGYVIGLDYNNPYLSPFDEMQRFKTHPAVRDTFVGGKRVSYGARAISAGGFQSIPKLTFPGGLIVGDAAGFLNVPKIKGTHTGMKSGMVAAEAIFECVQGDGAASTEAIAYSEQLKQSWVWDE
;
A
#
# COMPACT_ATOMS: atom_id res chain seq x y z
N LEU A 1 1.37 -2.57 -22.20
CA LEU A 1 1.63 -3.30 -20.94
C LEU A 1 0.35 -3.73 -20.21
N ARG A 2 -0.85 -3.23 -20.60
CA ARG A 2 -2.14 -3.51 -19.92
C ARG A 2 -3.20 -4.12 -20.86
N ASP A 3 -2.80 -4.74 -21.93
CA ASP A 3 -3.75 -5.16 -22.97
C ASP A 3 -4.60 -6.34 -22.50
N ASP A 4 -4.23 -7.22 -21.69
CA ASP A 4 -4.99 -8.41 -21.28
C ASP A 4 -5.20 -8.50 -19.75
N VAL A 5 -5.29 -7.36 -19.07
CA VAL A 5 -5.47 -7.30 -17.62
C VAL A 5 -6.59 -6.34 -17.22
N ASP A 6 -7.17 -6.56 -16.05
CA ASP A 6 -8.20 -5.69 -15.51
C ASP A 6 -7.66 -4.27 -15.25
N PRO A 7 -8.51 -3.24 -15.33
CA PRO A 7 -8.15 -1.88 -14.95
C PRO A 7 -7.59 -1.82 -13.54
N GLN A 8 -6.57 -0.99 -13.32
CA GLN A 8 -6.05 -0.77 -11.98
C GLN A 8 -7.05 0.00 -11.12
N VAL A 9 -7.18 -0.42 -9.88
CA VAL A 9 -7.92 0.29 -8.84
C VAL A 9 -6.93 1.02 -7.94
N TYR A 10 -7.29 2.22 -7.50
CA TYR A 10 -6.44 3.04 -6.65
C TYR A 10 -7.13 3.38 -5.32
N GLY A 11 -6.35 3.41 -4.26
CA GLY A 11 -6.75 3.96 -2.98
C GLY A 11 -5.93 5.18 -2.63
N ILE A 12 -6.49 6.11 -1.87
CA ILE A 12 -5.76 7.18 -1.20
C ILE A 12 -5.61 6.85 0.27
N GLY A 13 -4.37 6.79 0.75
CA GLY A 13 -4.07 6.68 2.17
C GLY A 13 -3.63 8.01 2.72
N ILE A 14 -4.32 8.49 3.76
CA ILE A 14 -3.93 9.67 4.55
C ILE A 14 -3.43 9.17 5.89
N LYS A 15 -2.28 9.62 6.32
CA LYS A 15 -1.71 9.23 7.61
C LYS A 15 -1.18 10.43 8.39
N GLU A 16 -1.20 10.27 9.69
CA GLU A 16 -0.65 11.22 10.65
C GLU A 16 0.23 10.49 11.66
N LEU A 17 1.26 11.16 12.12
CA LEU A 17 2.07 10.74 13.25
C LEU A 17 1.75 11.64 14.45
N TRP A 18 1.42 11.02 15.56
CA TRP A 18 1.04 11.70 16.78
C TRP A 18 1.97 11.31 17.94
N GLU A 19 2.38 12.28 18.72
CA GLU A 19 2.92 12.10 20.05
C GLU A 19 1.75 12.18 21.03
N ILE A 20 1.50 11.11 21.79
CA ILE A 20 0.34 10.98 22.67
C ILE A 20 0.77 10.95 24.13
N ASP A 21 -0.21 11.06 25.04
CA ASP A 21 0.01 10.89 26.47
C ASP A 21 0.61 9.49 26.76
N PRO A 22 1.74 9.41 27.49
CA PRO A 22 2.38 8.14 27.83
C PRO A 22 1.45 7.14 28.50
N SER A 23 0.48 7.60 29.29
CA SER A 23 -0.49 6.73 29.97
C SER A 23 -1.45 6.01 29.01
N LYS A 24 -1.56 6.50 27.78
CA LYS A 24 -2.42 5.92 26.71
C LYS A 24 -1.62 5.11 25.70
N HIS A 25 -0.30 5.19 25.77
CA HIS A 25 0.57 4.48 24.83
C HIS A 25 0.64 2.99 25.18
N GLN A 26 0.50 2.14 24.18
CA GLN A 26 0.59 0.68 24.31
C GLN A 26 1.60 0.14 23.29
N PRO A 27 2.88 0.05 23.63
CA PRO A 27 3.95 -0.33 22.69
C PRO A 27 3.63 -1.63 21.97
N GLY A 28 3.72 -1.60 20.63
CA GLY A 28 3.45 -2.77 19.77
C GLY A 28 1.97 -3.03 19.48
N LEU A 29 1.04 -2.24 20.03
CA LEU A 29 -0.36 -2.35 19.67
C LEU A 29 -0.57 -1.95 18.21
N VAL A 30 -1.18 -2.85 17.45
CA VAL A 30 -1.60 -2.65 16.05
C VAL A 30 -3.09 -2.87 15.96
N THR A 31 -3.82 -1.87 15.49
CA THR A 31 -5.27 -1.94 15.30
C THR A 31 -5.60 -1.64 13.84
N HIS A 32 -6.44 -2.47 13.24
CA HIS A 32 -7.04 -2.22 11.93
C HIS A 32 -8.56 -2.13 12.08
N THR A 33 -9.19 -1.23 11.34
CA THR A 33 -10.64 -1.14 11.26
C THR A 33 -11.12 -1.09 9.81
N VAL A 34 -12.39 -1.44 9.60
CA VAL A 34 -13.07 -1.37 8.31
C VAL A 34 -14.45 -0.74 8.52
N GLY A 35 -15.00 -0.12 7.48
CA GLY A 35 -16.32 0.52 7.51
C GLY A 35 -16.25 1.95 8.00
N TRP A 36 -16.98 2.29 9.07
CA TRP A 36 -17.13 3.67 9.54
C TRP A 36 -15.80 4.46 9.54
N PRO A 37 -15.80 5.73 9.09
CA PRO A 37 -16.91 6.58 8.66
C PRO A 37 -17.48 6.30 7.26
N MET A 38 -16.90 5.36 6.51
CA MET A 38 -17.42 4.95 5.21
C MET A 38 -18.66 4.07 5.34
N ASP A 39 -19.49 4.11 4.32
CA ASP A 39 -20.58 3.15 4.15
C ASP A 39 -20.07 1.79 3.64
N MET A 40 -20.96 0.81 3.54
CA MET A 40 -20.61 -0.54 3.08
C MET A 40 -20.31 -0.63 1.57
N LYS A 41 -20.50 0.44 0.82
CA LYS A 41 -20.28 0.48 -0.64
C LYS A 41 -18.95 1.11 -0.99
N THR A 42 -18.39 1.92 -0.09
CA THR A 42 -17.11 2.59 -0.30
C THR A 42 -16.01 1.81 0.41
N TYR A 43 -15.09 1.26 -0.38
CA TYR A 43 -13.92 0.57 0.16
C TYR A 43 -13.07 1.51 1.01
N GLY A 44 -12.73 1.07 2.21
CA GLY A 44 -11.91 1.87 3.11
C GLY A 44 -11.68 1.23 4.46
N GLY A 45 -10.73 1.77 5.20
CA GLY A 45 -10.38 1.29 6.53
C GLY A 45 -9.21 2.05 7.13
N SER A 46 -8.94 1.77 8.39
CA SER A 46 -7.89 2.46 9.14
C SER A 46 -6.83 1.53 9.69
N PHE A 47 -5.74 2.15 10.09
CA PHE A 47 -4.74 1.53 10.95
C PHE A 47 -4.33 2.48 12.07
N GLN A 48 -3.94 1.91 13.22
CA GLN A 48 -3.23 2.58 14.30
C GLN A 48 -2.07 1.70 14.73
N TYR A 49 -0.87 2.26 14.79
CA TYR A 49 0.36 1.58 15.22
C TYR A 49 0.99 2.37 16.36
N HIS A 50 1.08 1.77 17.55
CA HIS A 50 1.80 2.31 18.67
C HIS A 50 3.25 1.82 18.63
N PHE A 51 4.20 2.72 18.51
CA PHE A 51 5.63 2.38 18.37
C PHE A 51 6.52 3.45 19.02
N GLU A 52 7.78 3.11 19.21
CA GLU A 52 8.76 3.97 19.89
C GLU A 52 8.24 4.53 21.22
N GLU A 53 8.71 5.70 21.62
CA GLU A 53 8.26 6.37 22.84
C GLU A 53 7.09 7.30 22.53
N ASN A 54 5.88 6.87 22.94
CA ASN A 54 4.65 7.65 22.88
C ASN A 54 4.20 8.05 21.45
N LEU A 55 4.71 7.40 20.41
CA LEU A 55 4.31 7.68 19.05
C LEU A 55 3.19 6.73 18.57
N VAL A 56 2.21 7.31 17.89
CA VAL A 56 1.14 6.59 17.20
C VAL A 56 1.06 7.06 15.75
N SER A 57 1.24 6.12 14.84
CA SER A 57 0.90 6.33 13.43
C SER A 57 -0.54 5.94 13.22
N VAL A 58 -1.36 6.85 12.75
CA VAL A 58 -2.76 6.61 12.40
C VAL A 58 -3.01 6.96 10.94
N GLY A 59 -3.73 6.12 10.24
CA GLY A 59 -4.09 6.38 8.85
C GLY A 59 -5.46 5.86 8.48
N TYR A 60 -6.00 6.43 7.41
CA TYR A 60 -7.25 6.02 6.81
C TYR A 60 -7.06 5.90 5.30
N VAL A 61 -7.49 4.77 4.74
CA VAL A 61 -7.41 4.49 3.30
C VAL A 61 -8.81 4.47 2.72
N ILE A 62 -9.00 5.09 1.57
CA ILE A 62 -10.28 5.14 0.85
C ILE A 62 -10.03 4.77 -0.60
N GLY A 63 -10.83 3.85 -1.15
CA GLY A 63 -10.84 3.55 -2.59
C GLY A 63 -11.27 4.78 -3.38
N LEU A 64 -10.54 5.10 -4.46
CA LEU A 64 -10.80 6.30 -5.26
C LEU A 64 -11.94 6.13 -6.29
N ASP A 65 -12.59 4.98 -6.27
CA ASP A 65 -13.78 4.66 -7.07
C ASP A 65 -15.11 4.97 -6.38
N TYR A 66 -15.09 5.75 -5.29
CA TYR A 66 -16.31 6.15 -4.57
C TYR A 66 -17.26 6.96 -5.44
N ASN A 67 -18.56 6.70 -5.30
CA ASN A 67 -19.60 7.33 -6.13
C ASN A 67 -20.03 8.72 -5.67
N ASN A 68 -19.74 9.08 -4.41
CA ASN A 68 -20.16 10.37 -3.86
C ASN A 68 -19.15 11.47 -4.20
N PRO A 69 -19.42 12.40 -5.14
CA PRO A 69 -18.46 13.44 -5.53
C PRO A 69 -18.14 14.45 -4.42
N TYR A 70 -18.93 14.46 -3.35
CA TYR A 70 -18.71 15.34 -2.18
C TYR A 70 -17.94 14.66 -1.07
N LEU A 71 -17.54 13.39 -1.23
CA LEU A 71 -16.70 12.71 -0.27
C LEU A 71 -15.31 13.32 -0.28
N SER A 72 -14.84 13.75 0.89
CA SER A 72 -13.47 14.23 1.09
C SER A 72 -12.69 13.20 1.92
N PRO A 73 -11.70 12.52 1.34
CA PRO A 73 -10.86 11.58 2.10
C PRO A 73 -10.21 12.20 3.34
N PHE A 74 -9.85 13.47 3.27
CA PHE A 74 -9.32 14.20 4.43
C PHE A 74 -10.36 14.33 5.55
N ASP A 75 -11.58 14.74 5.22
CA ASP A 75 -12.64 14.93 6.23
C ASP A 75 -13.06 13.60 6.84
N GLU A 76 -13.08 12.53 6.06
CA GLU A 76 -13.36 11.19 6.58
C GLU A 76 -12.27 10.69 7.55
N MET A 77 -11.01 10.99 7.29
CA MET A 77 -9.93 10.75 8.25
C MET A 77 -10.14 11.55 9.55
N GLN A 78 -10.60 12.82 9.47
CA GLN A 78 -10.90 13.62 10.65
C GLN A 78 -12.11 13.04 11.41
N ARG A 79 -13.17 12.65 10.71
CA ARG A 79 -14.33 11.97 11.31
C ARG A 79 -13.93 10.68 12.00
N PHE A 80 -13.09 9.86 11.38
CA PHE A 80 -12.57 8.63 11.97
C PHE A 80 -11.99 8.87 13.37
N LYS A 81 -11.17 9.90 13.53
CA LYS A 81 -10.54 10.25 14.81
C LYS A 81 -11.53 10.72 15.88
N THR A 82 -12.77 11.10 15.51
CA THR A 82 -13.80 11.47 16.49
C THR A 82 -14.57 10.29 17.07
N HIS A 83 -14.40 9.09 16.52
CA HIS A 83 -15.07 7.89 17.04
C HIS A 83 -14.67 7.61 18.50
N PRO A 84 -15.63 7.28 19.40
CA PRO A 84 -15.33 7.07 20.82
C PRO A 84 -14.20 6.07 21.10
N ALA A 85 -14.12 4.99 20.33
CA ALA A 85 -13.06 3.99 20.47
C ALA A 85 -11.67 4.44 19.98
N VAL A 86 -11.57 5.58 19.29
CA VAL A 86 -10.34 6.09 18.66
C VAL A 86 -9.91 7.40 19.30
N ARG A 87 -10.87 8.29 19.55
CA ARG A 87 -10.66 9.66 20.00
C ARG A 87 -9.76 9.76 21.24
N ASP A 88 -10.00 8.91 22.22
CA ASP A 88 -9.35 9.01 23.51
C ASP A 88 -7.82 8.77 23.42
N THR A 89 -7.36 8.04 22.40
CA THR A 89 -5.92 7.89 22.12
C THR A 89 -5.26 9.24 21.81
N PHE A 90 -5.94 10.11 21.08
CA PHE A 90 -5.36 11.35 20.54
C PHE A 90 -5.67 12.60 21.36
N VAL A 91 -6.64 12.55 22.29
CA VAL A 91 -6.98 13.71 23.14
C VAL A 91 -5.78 14.09 24.02
N GLY A 92 -5.35 15.35 23.90
CA GLY A 92 -4.17 15.90 24.58
C GLY A 92 -2.85 15.65 23.86
N GLY A 93 -2.86 14.83 22.80
CA GLY A 93 -1.70 14.58 21.96
C GLY A 93 -1.39 15.70 20.98
N LYS A 94 -0.20 15.62 20.37
CA LYS A 94 0.29 16.57 19.37
C LYS A 94 0.56 15.84 18.07
N ARG A 95 -0.01 16.34 16.95
CA ARG A 95 0.35 15.85 15.62
C ARG A 95 1.75 16.32 15.23
N VAL A 96 2.65 15.36 15.01
CA VAL A 96 4.07 15.60 14.66
C VAL A 96 4.25 15.77 13.16
N SER A 97 3.59 14.90 12.38
CA SER A 97 3.68 14.93 10.92
C SER A 97 2.41 14.37 10.27
N TYR A 98 2.29 14.60 8.97
CA TYR A 98 1.20 14.05 8.17
C TYR A 98 1.64 13.85 6.72
N GLY A 99 0.91 13.03 5.98
CA GLY A 99 1.11 12.82 4.55
C GLY A 99 -0.03 12.03 3.93
N ALA A 100 -0.07 12.04 2.62
CA ALA A 100 -1.01 11.24 1.84
C ALA A 100 -0.32 10.67 0.61
N ARG A 101 -0.75 9.47 0.19
CA ARG A 101 -0.27 8.82 -1.02
C ARG A 101 -1.35 7.95 -1.63
N ALA A 102 -1.46 8.00 -2.94
CA ALA A 102 -2.23 7.01 -3.69
C ALA A 102 -1.43 5.71 -3.80
N ILE A 103 -2.13 4.59 -3.72
CA ILE A 103 -1.59 3.23 -3.86
C ILE A 103 -2.37 2.44 -4.90
N SER A 104 -1.70 1.53 -5.59
CA SER A 104 -2.33 0.57 -6.48
C SER A 104 -2.98 -0.55 -5.66
N ALA A 105 -4.27 -0.81 -5.86
CA ALA A 105 -5.06 -1.76 -5.08
C ALA A 105 -5.92 -2.68 -5.97
N GLY A 106 -5.59 -2.83 -7.25
CA GLY A 106 -6.33 -3.69 -8.18
C GLY A 106 -6.12 -5.18 -7.99
N GLY A 107 -5.09 -5.57 -7.24
CA GLY A 107 -4.76 -6.97 -6.98
C GLY A 107 -4.16 -7.69 -8.18
N PHE A 108 -4.12 -9.02 -8.08
CA PHE A 108 -3.49 -9.91 -9.06
C PHE A 108 -3.98 -9.69 -10.50
N GLN A 109 -5.30 -9.51 -10.69
CA GLN A 109 -5.93 -9.36 -12.01
C GLN A 109 -5.50 -8.08 -12.74
N SER A 110 -4.97 -7.10 -12.01
CA SER A 110 -4.53 -5.81 -12.55
C SER A 110 -3.01 -5.71 -12.76
N ILE A 111 -2.26 -6.80 -12.51
CA ILE A 111 -0.82 -6.81 -12.72
C ILE A 111 -0.54 -6.71 -14.23
N PRO A 112 0.18 -5.68 -14.70
CA PRO A 112 0.46 -5.49 -16.12
C PRO A 112 1.55 -6.45 -16.62
N LYS A 113 1.82 -6.45 -17.93
CA LYS A 113 3.08 -7.00 -18.44
C LYS A 113 4.24 -6.31 -17.74
N LEU A 114 5.10 -7.07 -17.07
CA LEU A 114 6.11 -6.54 -16.16
C LEU A 114 7.40 -6.10 -16.85
N THR A 115 7.64 -6.54 -18.08
CA THR A 115 8.87 -6.30 -18.81
C THR A 115 8.62 -5.62 -20.15
N PHE A 116 9.58 -4.86 -20.60
CA PHE A 116 9.62 -4.22 -21.92
C PHE A 116 11.09 -3.99 -22.33
N PRO A 117 11.40 -3.76 -23.59
CA PRO A 117 12.77 -3.49 -24.01
C PRO A 117 13.40 -2.35 -23.22
N GLY A 118 14.50 -2.63 -22.53
CA GLY A 118 15.24 -1.67 -21.73
C GLY A 118 14.68 -1.39 -20.33
N GLY A 119 13.64 -2.12 -19.86
CA GLY A 119 13.09 -1.87 -18.53
C GLY A 119 12.14 -2.94 -18.01
N LEU A 120 11.81 -2.81 -16.73
CA LEU A 120 10.79 -3.63 -16.05
C LEU A 120 10.14 -2.88 -14.89
N ILE A 121 9.03 -3.40 -14.37
CA ILE A 121 8.24 -2.79 -13.31
C ILE A 121 8.27 -3.70 -12.08
N VAL A 122 8.47 -3.11 -10.90
CA VAL A 122 8.57 -3.84 -9.62
C VAL A 122 7.68 -3.19 -8.55
N GLY A 123 7.41 -3.92 -7.48
CA GLY A 123 6.79 -3.42 -6.26
C GLY A 123 5.39 -2.84 -6.46
N ASP A 124 5.10 -1.77 -5.76
CA ASP A 124 3.79 -1.12 -5.78
C ASP A 124 3.43 -0.54 -7.16
N ALA A 125 4.42 -0.11 -7.94
CA ALA A 125 4.22 0.36 -9.31
C ALA A 125 3.69 -0.74 -10.24
N ALA A 126 4.02 -2.01 -9.97
CA ALA A 126 3.48 -3.18 -10.65
C ALA A 126 2.11 -3.63 -10.10
N GLY A 127 1.72 -3.16 -8.92
CA GLY A 127 0.49 -3.56 -8.25
C GLY A 127 0.63 -4.76 -7.32
N PHE A 128 1.82 -5.02 -6.79
CA PHE A 128 2.09 -6.15 -5.89
C PHE A 128 1.60 -5.96 -4.45
N LEU A 129 0.69 -5.04 -4.19
CA LEU A 129 0.00 -4.99 -2.91
C LEU A 129 -0.86 -6.25 -2.75
N ASN A 130 -0.59 -7.05 -1.72
CA ASN A 130 -1.54 -8.08 -1.30
C ASN A 130 -2.72 -7.38 -0.60
N VAL A 131 -3.80 -7.17 -1.33
CA VAL A 131 -4.95 -6.37 -0.89
C VAL A 131 -5.66 -7.01 0.32
N PRO A 132 -5.94 -8.32 0.36
CA PRO A 132 -6.53 -8.96 1.53
C PRO A 132 -5.71 -8.83 2.81
N LYS A 133 -4.40 -8.89 2.71
CA LYS A 133 -3.49 -8.73 3.85
C LYS A 133 -3.17 -7.27 4.17
N ILE A 134 -3.50 -6.34 3.28
CA ILE A 134 -3.15 -4.91 3.38
C ILE A 134 -1.62 -4.71 3.49
N LYS A 135 -0.85 -5.54 2.82
CA LYS A 135 0.61 -5.56 2.89
C LYS A 135 1.23 -5.68 1.51
N GLY A 136 2.18 -4.81 1.19
CA GLY A 136 2.88 -4.79 -0.10
C GLY A 136 4.41 -4.72 0.04
N THR A 137 4.93 -4.46 1.25
CA THR A 137 6.38 -4.29 1.45
C THR A 137 7.16 -5.55 1.11
N HIS A 138 6.73 -6.71 1.60
CA HIS A 138 7.40 -7.99 1.38
C HIS A 138 7.37 -8.44 -0.09
N THR A 139 6.21 -8.31 -0.74
CA THR A 139 6.05 -8.60 -2.16
C THR A 139 6.86 -7.64 -3.03
N GLY A 140 6.86 -6.35 -2.67
CA GLY A 140 7.69 -5.33 -3.31
C GLY A 140 9.19 -5.63 -3.20
N MET A 141 9.67 -5.99 -2.01
CA MET A 141 11.06 -6.37 -1.80
C MET A 141 11.45 -7.61 -2.60
N LYS A 142 10.62 -8.67 -2.57
CA LYS A 142 10.90 -9.90 -3.32
C LYS A 142 10.89 -9.66 -4.82
N SER A 143 9.95 -8.87 -5.34
CA SER A 143 9.94 -8.52 -6.77
C SER A 143 11.21 -7.77 -7.18
N GLY A 144 11.72 -6.88 -6.34
CA GLY A 144 13.00 -6.19 -6.56
C GLY A 144 14.20 -7.13 -6.57
N MET A 145 14.23 -8.13 -5.68
CA MET A 145 15.29 -9.15 -5.65
C MET A 145 15.30 -9.97 -6.94
N VAL A 146 14.14 -10.50 -7.34
CA VAL A 146 14.01 -11.29 -8.58
C VAL A 146 14.35 -10.44 -9.81
N ALA A 147 13.94 -9.18 -9.82
CA ALA A 147 14.29 -8.25 -10.90
C ALA A 147 15.81 -8.03 -11.01
N ALA A 148 16.51 -7.89 -9.88
CA ALA A 148 17.95 -7.70 -9.87
C ALA A 148 18.69 -8.92 -10.45
N GLU A 149 18.26 -10.13 -10.10
CA GLU A 149 18.80 -11.37 -10.64
C GLU A 149 18.58 -11.47 -12.15
N ALA A 150 17.36 -11.24 -12.62
CA ALA A 150 17.03 -11.28 -14.05
C ALA A 150 17.76 -10.21 -14.88
N ILE A 151 17.92 -9.01 -14.34
CA ILE A 151 18.68 -7.94 -15.00
C ILE A 151 20.16 -8.31 -15.07
N PHE A 152 20.73 -8.86 -13.99
CA PHE A 152 22.12 -9.28 -13.95
C PHE A 152 22.41 -10.33 -15.02
N GLU A 153 21.59 -11.37 -15.14
CA GLU A 153 21.69 -12.38 -16.20
C GLU A 153 21.60 -11.76 -17.61
N CYS A 154 20.65 -10.83 -17.79
CA CYS A 154 20.44 -10.14 -19.07
C CYS A 154 21.64 -9.29 -19.48
N VAL A 155 22.29 -8.61 -18.52
CA VAL A 155 23.44 -7.72 -18.77
C VAL A 155 24.75 -8.51 -18.95
N GLN A 156 24.89 -9.68 -18.30
CA GLN A 156 26.06 -10.56 -18.47
C GLN A 156 26.09 -11.28 -19.82
N GLY A 157 24.94 -11.45 -20.47
CA GLY A 157 24.87 -11.95 -21.84
C GLY A 157 25.27 -10.89 -22.88
N ASP A 158 25.22 -11.26 -24.15
CA ASP A 158 25.47 -10.34 -25.28
C ASP A 158 24.38 -9.26 -25.44
N GLY A 159 23.63 -8.99 -24.36
CA GLY A 159 22.47 -8.13 -24.34
C GLY A 159 22.83 -6.64 -24.45
N ALA A 160 22.44 -6.03 -25.57
CA ALA A 160 22.40 -4.59 -25.67
C ALA A 160 21.45 -3.99 -24.63
N ALA A 161 21.63 -2.72 -24.24
CA ALA A 161 20.79 -2.00 -23.30
C ALA A 161 19.28 -1.97 -23.64
N SER A 162 18.89 -2.42 -24.84
CA SER A 162 17.51 -2.55 -25.32
C SER A 162 16.91 -3.95 -25.16
N THR A 163 17.64 -4.89 -24.58
CA THR A 163 17.15 -6.28 -24.38
C THR A 163 16.09 -6.31 -23.29
N GLU A 164 15.04 -7.08 -23.51
CA GLU A 164 13.96 -7.29 -22.52
C GLU A 164 14.37 -8.41 -21.56
N ALA A 165 14.32 -8.15 -20.25
CA ALA A 165 14.62 -9.14 -19.21
C ALA A 165 13.44 -10.10 -18.99
N ILE A 166 13.09 -10.89 -20.00
CA ILE A 166 11.91 -11.78 -20.04
C ILE A 166 11.94 -12.79 -18.87
N ALA A 167 13.10 -13.24 -18.46
CA ALA A 167 13.28 -14.19 -17.35
C ALA A 167 12.63 -13.70 -16.04
N TYR A 168 12.57 -12.39 -15.82
CA TYR A 168 11.95 -11.81 -14.63
C TYR A 168 10.52 -12.30 -14.40
N SER A 169 9.68 -12.27 -15.42
CA SER A 169 8.28 -12.69 -15.30
C SER A 169 8.15 -14.17 -14.94
N GLU A 170 8.97 -15.03 -15.51
CA GLU A 170 8.95 -16.46 -15.22
C GLU A 170 9.52 -16.79 -13.83
N GLN A 171 10.63 -16.16 -13.45
CA GLN A 171 11.22 -16.30 -12.12
C GLN A 171 10.28 -15.79 -11.02
N LEU A 172 9.52 -14.70 -11.28
CA LEU A 172 8.54 -14.18 -10.35
C LEU A 172 7.38 -15.16 -10.15
N LYS A 173 6.87 -15.78 -11.23
CA LYS A 173 5.83 -16.82 -11.15
C LYS A 173 6.26 -18.05 -10.37
N GLN A 174 7.54 -18.35 -10.34
CA GLN A 174 8.13 -19.45 -9.55
C GLN A 174 8.41 -19.06 -8.10
N SER A 175 8.26 -17.80 -7.76
CA SER A 175 8.49 -17.31 -6.40
C SER A 175 7.19 -17.37 -5.58
N TRP A 176 7.35 -17.41 -4.25
CA TRP A 176 6.22 -17.39 -3.32
C TRP A 176 5.28 -16.17 -3.46
N VAL A 177 5.73 -15.10 -4.10
CA VAL A 177 4.89 -13.90 -4.37
C VAL A 177 3.69 -14.25 -5.24
N TRP A 178 3.85 -15.23 -6.13
CA TRP A 178 2.78 -15.64 -7.06
C TRP A 178 1.73 -16.51 -6.39
N ASP A 179 2.12 -17.25 -5.36
CA ASP A 179 1.22 -18.13 -4.60
C ASP A 179 0.47 -17.37 -3.48
N GLU A 180 0.89 -16.16 -3.15
CA GLU A 180 0.35 -15.34 -2.07
C GLU A 180 -0.79 -14.43 -2.52
#